data_07ce5e14cde67cadaa8ea3ee78df37ea
#
_entry.id   07ce5e14cde67cadaa8ea3ee78df37ea
#
_cell.length_a   1.000
_cell.length_b   1.000
_cell.length_c   1.000
_cell.angle_alpha   90.00
_cell.angle_beta   90.00
_cell.angle_gamma   90.00
#
_symmetry.space_group_name_H-M   'P 1'
#
loop_
_entity.id
_entity.type
_entity.pdbx_description
1 polymer ?
#
loop_
_entity_poly.entity_id
_entity_poly.type
_entity_poly.pdbx_seq_one_letter_code
_entity_poly.pdbx_strand_id
1 'polypeptide(L)'
;GEPLISRLVTVTGHVLRPQNYEVLIGTPMRALIAEAGERDGATGVVMGGPMMGVPLASADVPVVKATNCVLVQSAELFPPLPRELPCIRCTRCADACPAALQPQELFRFAKAGDFGRAQEYHLFDCIECGCCNYVCPSHIPLVDYYRYAKSEIWAREKEKRAADLARERHEFRQFRLEREKKEKAEKLAAKTQAARAQAASAQPAESPATAPSEADARKALIAAALARAQAKKAETAPRNTDHLTPEQQRTIDEIEARRAKIRELAHQPLETEEKK
;
A
#
# COMPACT_ATOMS: atom_id res chain seq x y z
N GLY A 1 16.18 -2.88 -28.72
CA GLY A 1 16.58 -2.17 -27.54
C GLY A 1 17.42 -3.03 -26.63
N GLU A 2 18.54 -2.53 -26.22
CA GLU A 2 19.41 -3.21 -25.25
C GLU A 2 19.01 -2.80 -23.83
N PRO A 3 19.11 -3.68 -22.82
CA PRO A 3 18.83 -3.34 -21.44
C PRO A 3 19.91 -2.39 -20.90
N LEU A 4 19.52 -1.42 -20.07
CA LEU A 4 20.46 -0.56 -19.35
C LEU A 4 21.04 -1.34 -18.16
N ILE A 5 22.26 -1.84 -18.30
CA ILE A 5 22.94 -2.66 -17.27
C ILE A 5 24.10 -1.93 -16.58
N SER A 6 24.64 -0.89 -17.19
CA SER A 6 25.74 -0.07 -16.65
C SER A 6 25.43 1.41 -16.72
N ARG A 7 26.15 2.20 -15.95
CA ARG A 7 26.14 3.67 -16.05
C ARG A 7 27.47 4.28 -15.63
N LEU A 8 27.69 5.50 -16.07
CA LEU A 8 28.80 6.31 -15.61
C LEU A 8 28.47 6.94 -14.25
N VAL A 9 29.35 6.75 -13.28
CA VAL A 9 29.25 7.31 -11.94
C VAL A 9 30.54 8.04 -11.59
N THR A 10 30.41 9.28 -11.17
CA THR A 10 31.55 10.08 -10.70
C THR A 10 31.82 9.76 -9.23
N VAL A 11 33.02 9.38 -8.89
CA VAL A 11 33.44 9.26 -7.47
C VAL A 11 34.39 10.41 -7.17
N THR A 12 34.09 11.21 -6.13
CA THR A 12 34.82 12.42 -5.78
C THR A 12 34.76 12.71 -4.28
N GLY A 13 35.39 13.80 -3.87
CA GLY A 13 35.48 14.22 -2.48
C GLY A 13 36.75 13.70 -1.82
N HIS A 14 36.64 13.11 -0.63
CA HIS A 14 37.80 12.66 0.18
C HIS A 14 38.33 11.30 -0.26
N VAL A 15 38.75 11.22 -1.52
CA VAL A 15 39.33 10.02 -2.15
C VAL A 15 40.69 10.33 -2.78
N LEU A 16 41.50 9.29 -3.00
CA LEU A 16 42.84 9.46 -3.60
C LEU A 16 42.78 9.71 -5.10
N ARG A 17 41.86 9.06 -5.81
CA ARG A 17 41.70 9.09 -7.26
C ARG A 17 40.27 9.47 -7.65
N PRO A 18 39.91 10.77 -7.62
CA PRO A 18 38.62 11.22 -8.09
C PRO A 18 38.52 11.02 -9.62
N GLN A 19 37.54 10.24 -10.07
CA GLN A 19 37.32 9.95 -11.49
C GLN A 19 35.92 9.44 -11.81
N ASN A 20 35.63 9.24 -13.08
CA ASN A 20 34.41 8.62 -13.56
C ASN A 20 34.62 7.12 -13.76
N TYR A 21 33.68 6.33 -13.27
CA TYR A 21 33.69 4.88 -13.41
C TYR A 21 32.49 4.43 -14.23
N GLU A 22 32.70 3.48 -15.14
CA GLU A 22 31.59 2.74 -15.71
C GLU A 22 31.28 1.57 -14.77
N VAL A 23 30.07 1.51 -14.26
CA VAL A 23 29.67 0.61 -13.18
C VAL A 23 28.40 -0.12 -13.55
N LEU A 24 28.35 -1.40 -13.25
CA LEU A 24 27.11 -2.18 -13.35
C LEU A 24 26.09 -1.71 -12.31
N ILE A 25 24.84 -1.59 -12.70
CA ILE A 25 23.74 -1.32 -11.78
C ILE A 25 23.63 -2.47 -10.78
N GLY A 26 23.54 -2.14 -9.49
CA GLY A 26 23.57 -3.12 -8.40
C GLY A 26 24.91 -3.23 -7.68
N THR A 27 26.00 -2.66 -8.21
CA THR A 27 27.31 -2.65 -7.52
C THR A 27 27.21 -1.82 -6.24
N PRO A 28 27.69 -2.31 -5.07
CA PRO A 28 27.71 -1.51 -3.84
C PRO A 28 28.59 -0.28 -3.98
N MET A 29 28.16 0.88 -3.50
CA MET A 29 28.95 2.13 -3.57
C MET A 29 30.27 2.02 -2.81
N ARG A 30 30.31 1.22 -1.75
CA ARG A 30 31.55 0.89 -1.01
C ARG A 30 32.66 0.34 -1.92
N ALA A 31 32.32 -0.50 -2.90
CA ALA A 31 33.30 -1.06 -3.84
C ALA A 31 33.91 0.05 -4.73
N LEU A 32 33.11 1.03 -5.14
CA LEU A 32 33.58 2.18 -5.90
C LEU A 32 34.50 3.08 -5.08
N ILE A 33 34.14 3.33 -3.83
CA ILE A 33 34.93 4.13 -2.90
C ILE A 33 36.27 3.45 -2.63
N ALA A 34 36.27 2.14 -2.43
CA ALA A 34 37.49 1.36 -2.24
C ALA A 34 38.41 1.41 -3.47
N GLU A 35 37.84 1.30 -4.69
CA GLU A 35 38.60 1.43 -5.94
C GLU A 35 39.18 2.85 -6.13
N ALA A 36 38.43 3.89 -5.75
CA ALA A 36 38.89 5.27 -5.77
C ALA A 36 39.97 5.55 -4.70
N GLY A 37 40.09 4.69 -3.70
CA GLY A 37 40.97 4.83 -2.55
C GLY A 37 40.44 5.87 -1.56
N GLU A 38 39.70 5.41 -0.56
CA GLU A 38 39.23 6.27 0.52
C GLU A 38 40.41 6.82 1.33
N ARG A 39 40.36 8.10 1.69
CA ARG A 39 41.37 8.72 2.57
C ARG A 39 40.92 8.57 4.04
N ASP A 40 41.89 8.56 4.94
CA ASP A 40 41.62 8.57 6.37
C ASP A 40 40.88 9.85 6.79
N GLY A 41 39.89 9.73 7.65
CA GLY A 41 39.08 10.87 8.10
C GLY A 41 37.81 11.13 7.29
N ALA A 42 37.36 10.15 6.48
CA ALA A 42 36.05 10.20 5.87
C ALA A 42 34.94 10.20 6.93
N THR A 43 33.96 11.12 6.80
CA THR A 43 32.89 11.31 7.77
C THR A 43 31.52 10.81 7.28
N GLY A 44 31.38 10.57 5.97
CA GLY A 44 30.12 10.10 5.39
C GLY A 44 30.18 10.01 3.88
N VAL A 45 29.08 9.53 3.30
CA VAL A 45 28.92 9.38 1.85
C VAL A 45 27.61 10.06 1.43
N VAL A 46 27.66 10.81 0.35
CA VAL A 46 26.51 11.44 -0.28
C VAL A 46 26.31 10.87 -1.68
N MET A 47 25.11 10.43 -1.98
CA MET A 47 24.70 10.08 -3.33
C MET A 47 24.23 11.32 -4.06
N GLY A 48 24.96 11.76 -5.06
CA GLY A 48 24.72 12.98 -5.82
C GLY A 48 25.74 14.08 -5.55
N GLY A 49 25.45 15.28 -6.03
CA GLY A 49 26.32 16.44 -5.87
C GLY A 49 26.22 17.11 -4.48
N PRO A 50 27.13 18.06 -4.16
CA PRO A 50 27.16 18.68 -2.83
C PRO A 50 25.93 19.50 -2.48
N MET A 51 25.17 20.03 -3.44
CA MET A 51 23.98 20.84 -3.19
C MET A 51 22.68 20.01 -3.17
N MET A 52 22.60 18.99 -4.03
CA MET A 52 21.36 18.21 -4.27
C MET A 52 21.45 16.78 -3.73
N GLY A 53 22.63 16.34 -3.34
CA GLY A 53 22.85 14.97 -2.92
C GLY A 53 22.11 14.60 -1.65
N VAL A 54 21.89 13.30 -1.50
CA VAL A 54 21.26 12.72 -0.31
C VAL A 54 22.34 12.02 0.53
N PRO A 55 22.52 12.39 1.79
CA PRO A 55 23.45 11.69 2.68
C PRO A 55 22.96 10.24 2.90
N LEU A 56 23.88 9.30 2.82
CA LEU A 56 23.60 7.89 3.02
C LEU A 56 24.03 7.46 4.41
N ALA A 57 23.19 6.65 5.05
CA ALA A 57 23.50 6.06 6.35
C ALA A 57 24.59 4.96 6.26
N SER A 58 24.75 4.33 5.09
CA SER A 58 25.77 3.32 4.81
C SER A 58 26.21 3.39 3.34
N ALA A 59 27.48 3.09 3.07
CA ALA A 59 28.00 2.93 1.73
C ALA A 59 27.64 1.58 1.05
N ASP A 60 26.96 0.67 1.76
CA ASP A 60 26.54 -0.65 1.24
C ASP A 60 25.31 -0.58 0.34
N VAL A 61 24.83 0.63 0.07
CA VAL A 61 23.72 0.89 -0.88
C VAL A 61 24.20 0.62 -2.32
N PRO A 62 23.41 -0.12 -3.13
CA PRO A 62 23.77 -0.40 -4.51
C PRO A 62 23.63 0.82 -5.40
N VAL A 63 24.45 0.91 -6.44
CA VAL A 63 24.31 1.85 -7.55
C VAL A 63 22.98 1.56 -8.26
N VAL A 64 22.14 2.59 -8.39
CA VAL A 64 20.86 2.51 -9.09
C VAL A 64 20.86 3.37 -10.34
N LYS A 65 19.83 3.26 -11.17
CA LYS A 65 19.69 4.03 -12.40
C LYS A 65 19.83 5.56 -12.19
N ALA A 66 19.45 6.08 -11.02
CA ALA A 66 19.52 7.51 -10.69
C ALA A 66 20.89 7.94 -10.13
N THR A 67 21.76 7.02 -9.75
CA THR A 67 23.08 7.33 -9.17
C THR A 67 24.00 7.91 -10.23
N ASN A 68 24.38 9.17 -10.11
CA ASN A 68 25.29 9.87 -11.02
C ASN A 68 26.63 10.23 -10.35
N CYS A 69 26.64 10.37 -9.03
CA CYS A 69 27.83 10.75 -8.28
C CYS A 69 27.81 10.09 -6.90
N VAL A 70 28.96 9.69 -6.42
CA VAL A 70 29.24 9.26 -5.05
C VAL A 70 30.30 10.21 -4.50
N LEU A 71 29.95 10.97 -3.49
CA LEU A 71 30.81 11.96 -2.88
C LEU A 71 31.15 11.55 -1.47
N VAL A 72 32.45 11.33 -1.22
CA VAL A 72 32.96 11.02 0.11
C VAL A 72 33.23 12.29 0.88
N GLN A 73 32.60 12.44 2.04
CA GLN A 73 32.72 13.61 2.88
C GLN A 73 33.91 13.52 3.82
N SER A 74 34.49 14.67 4.17
CA SER A 74 35.39 14.86 5.30
C SER A 74 35.02 16.12 6.05
N ALA A 75 35.43 16.25 7.30
CA ALA A 75 35.17 17.43 8.10
C ALA A 75 35.79 18.73 7.52
N GLU A 76 36.86 18.60 6.74
CA GLU A 76 37.51 19.70 6.04
C GLU A 76 36.69 20.19 4.85
N LEU A 77 36.19 19.26 4.01
CA LEU A 77 35.39 19.61 2.82
C LEU A 77 33.95 19.98 3.18
N PHE A 78 33.42 19.38 4.22
CA PHE A 78 32.04 19.57 4.67
C PHE A 78 32.04 19.85 6.19
N PRO A 79 32.36 21.10 6.60
CA PRO A 79 32.29 21.49 7.99
C PRO A 79 30.85 21.33 8.51
N PRO A 80 30.64 21.09 9.81
CA PRO A 80 29.32 20.96 10.39
C PRO A 80 28.46 22.18 10.05
N LEU A 81 27.23 21.93 9.59
CA LEU A 81 26.31 22.99 9.23
C LEU A 81 26.03 23.89 10.42
N PRO A 82 25.99 25.22 10.23
CA PRO A 82 25.55 26.15 11.25
C PRO A 82 24.11 25.83 11.71
N ARG A 83 23.81 26.23 12.95
CA ARG A 83 22.46 26.04 13.49
C ARG A 83 21.44 26.82 12.66
N GLU A 84 20.29 26.18 12.38
CA GLU A 84 19.13 26.83 11.76
C GLU A 84 18.64 28.00 12.64
N LEU A 85 18.47 29.15 12.03
CA LEU A 85 17.92 30.35 12.63
C LEU A 85 16.53 30.66 12.05
N PRO A 86 15.70 31.45 12.76
CA PRO A 86 14.43 31.90 12.22
C PRO A 86 14.57 32.64 10.88
N CYS A 87 13.60 32.47 9.99
CA CYS A 87 13.57 33.18 8.72
C CYS A 87 13.41 34.69 8.94
N ILE A 88 14.35 35.46 8.40
CA ILE A 88 14.35 36.96 8.47
C ILE A 88 13.62 37.63 7.30
N ARG A 89 12.99 36.83 6.41
CA ARG A 89 12.24 37.30 5.24
C ARG A 89 13.03 38.19 4.27
N CYS A 90 14.30 37.88 4.08
CA CYS A 90 15.21 38.66 3.21
C CYS A 90 15.01 38.46 1.70
N THR A 91 14.13 37.52 1.27
CA THR A 91 13.76 37.17 -0.10
C THR A 91 14.88 36.61 -0.98
N ARG A 92 16.13 36.55 -0.57
CA ARG A 92 17.25 36.02 -1.34
C ARG A 92 17.02 34.66 -1.96
N CYS A 93 16.26 33.80 -1.26
CA CYS A 93 15.88 32.46 -1.75
C CYS A 93 14.92 32.54 -2.95
N ALA A 94 14.06 33.55 -3.04
CA ALA A 94 13.18 33.76 -4.17
C ALA A 94 13.96 34.27 -5.38
N ASP A 95 14.89 35.21 -5.15
CA ASP A 95 15.76 35.78 -6.21
C ASP A 95 16.67 34.70 -6.83
N ALA A 96 17.12 33.71 -6.02
CA ALA A 96 17.98 32.63 -6.47
C ALA A 96 17.19 31.43 -7.06
N CYS A 97 15.88 31.44 -7.03
CA CYS A 97 15.08 30.31 -7.48
C CYS A 97 14.97 30.24 -9.01
N PRO A 98 15.51 29.20 -9.68
CA PRO A 98 15.42 29.09 -11.14
C PRO A 98 14.01 28.79 -11.65
N ALA A 99 13.13 28.29 -10.78
CA ALA A 99 11.73 28.03 -11.08
C ALA A 99 10.80 29.19 -10.68
N ALA A 100 11.37 30.37 -10.32
CA ALA A 100 10.61 31.56 -9.93
C ALA A 100 9.55 31.30 -8.83
N LEU A 101 9.82 30.40 -7.92
CA LEU A 101 8.94 30.08 -6.79
C LEU A 101 9.16 31.04 -5.61
N GLN A 102 8.34 30.92 -4.59
CA GLN A 102 8.48 31.63 -3.31
C GLN A 102 8.94 30.67 -2.20
N PRO A 103 10.25 30.36 -2.09
CA PRO A 103 10.75 29.36 -1.17
C PRO A 103 10.42 29.67 0.32
N GLN A 104 10.41 30.94 0.72
CA GLN A 104 10.07 31.34 2.08
C GLN A 104 8.61 30.99 2.45
N GLU A 105 7.68 31.11 1.51
CA GLU A 105 6.28 30.76 1.73
C GLU A 105 6.08 29.26 1.72
N LEU A 106 6.70 28.55 0.76
CA LEU A 106 6.70 27.09 0.72
C LEU A 106 7.26 26.48 2.01
N PHE A 107 8.34 27.04 2.56
CA PHE A 107 8.88 26.63 3.84
C PHE A 107 7.89 26.82 4.97
N ARG A 108 7.19 27.97 5.04
CA ARG A 108 6.19 28.25 6.05
C ARG A 108 5.06 27.26 6.01
N PHE A 109 4.54 26.94 4.83
CA PHE A 109 3.47 25.96 4.66
C PHE A 109 3.94 24.54 4.98
N ALA A 110 5.11 24.13 4.52
CA ALA A 110 5.68 22.83 4.83
C ALA A 110 5.88 22.63 6.33
N LYS A 111 6.43 23.64 7.01
CA LYS A 111 6.65 23.63 8.46
C LYS A 111 5.33 23.61 9.26
N ALA A 112 4.30 24.28 8.76
CA ALA A 112 2.96 24.30 9.37
C ALA A 112 2.14 23.04 9.05
N GLY A 113 2.57 22.17 8.13
CA GLY A 113 1.80 21.02 7.65
C GLY A 113 0.62 21.39 6.75
N ASP A 114 0.56 22.63 6.27
CA ASP A 114 -0.46 23.11 5.34
C ASP A 114 -0.07 22.75 3.89
N PHE A 115 -0.21 21.46 3.59
CA PHE A 115 0.19 20.93 2.29
C PHE A 115 -0.74 21.36 1.15
N GLY A 116 -1.98 21.74 1.45
CA GLY A 116 -2.91 22.27 0.46
C GLY A 116 -2.38 23.58 -0.12
N ARG A 117 -2.03 24.54 0.74
CA ARG A 117 -1.42 25.80 0.30
C ARG A 117 -0.06 25.59 -0.34
N ALA A 118 0.74 24.64 0.15
CA ALA A 118 2.01 24.33 -0.49
C ALA A 118 1.84 23.88 -1.96
N GLN A 119 0.78 23.12 -2.26
CA GLN A 119 0.43 22.75 -3.64
C GLN A 119 -0.07 23.93 -4.45
N GLU A 120 -0.89 24.81 -3.90
CA GLU A 120 -1.35 26.05 -4.55
C GLU A 120 -0.17 26.97 -4.91
N TYR A 121 0.89 26.96 -4.10
CA TYR A 121 2.13 27.68 -4.34
C TYR A 121 3.15 26.89 -5.16
N HIS A 122 2.67 25.90 -5.93
CA HIS A 122 3.44 25.15 -6.91
C HIS A 122 4.65 24.40 -6.33
N LEU A 123 4.50 23.79 -5.14
CA LEU A 123 5.57 23.01 -4.50
C LEU A 123 6.18 21.97 -5.46
N PHE A 124 5.37 21.34 -6.32
CA PHE A 124 5.82 20.29 -7.22
C PHE A 124 6.66 20.80 -8.40
N ASP A 125 6.63 22.10 -8.71
CA ASP A 125 7.47 22.71 -9.72
C ASP A 125 8.91 22.95 -9.19
N CYS A 126 9.12 22.77 -7.88
CA CYS A 126 10.44 22.82 -7.27
C CYS A 126 11.29 21.63 -7.75
N ILE A 127 12.40 21.95 -8.43
CA ILE A 127 13.38 20.97 -8.94
C ILE A 127 14.44 20.55 -7.91
N GLU A 128 14.31 21.03 -6.65
CA GLU A 128 15.19 20.68 -5.53
C GLU A 128 16.67 20.99 -5.78
N CYS A 129 16.96 22.03 -6.54
CA CYS A 129 18.32 22.40 -6.97
C CYS A 129 19.24 22.86 -5.82
N GLY A 130 18.70 23.21 -4.64
CA GLY A 130 19.48 23.64 -3.48
C GLY A 130 19.92 25.11 -3.48
N CYS A 131 19.69 25.89 -4.54
CA CYS A 131 20.10 27.29 -4.61
C CYS A 131 19.56 28.13 -3.46
N CYS A 132 18.30 27.89 -3.06
CA CYS A 132 17.66 28.59 -1.95
C CYS A 132 18.31 28.26 -0.60
N ASN A 133 18.79 27.02 -0.37
CA ASN A 133 19.55 26.65 0.82
C ASN A 133 20.86 27.41 0.89
N TYR A 134 21.58 27.47 -0.25
CA TYR A 134 22.89 28.05 -0.34
C TYR A 134 22.91 29.56 -0.02
N VAL A 135 21.91 30.31 -0.50
CA VAL A 135 21.81 31.74 -0.28
C VAL A 135 21.16 32.15 1.04
N CYS A 136 20.65 31.18 1.80
CA CYS A 136 19.90 31.46 3.03
C CYS A 136 20.81 31.91 4.17
N PRO A 137 20.72 33.18 4.67
CA PRO A 137 21.55 33.64 5.77
C PRO A 137 21.16 33.04 7.11
N SER A 138 19.96 32.46 7.20
CA SER A 138 19.46 31.75 8.39
C SER A 138 19.77 30.25 8.36
N HIS A 139 20.49 29.76 7.36
CA HIS A 139 20.90 28.37 7.19
C HIS A 139 19.72 27.36 7.29
N ILE A 140 18.54 27.75 6.80
CA ILE A 140 17.37 26.91 6.79
C ILE A 140 17.51 25.86 5.68
N PRO A 141 17.36 24.56 5.97
CA PRO A 141 17.41 23.49 4.96
C PRO A 141 16.08 23.43 4.18
N LEU A 142 15.80 24.46 3.37
CA LEU A 142 14.52 24.66 2.68
C LEU A 142 14.12 23.45 1.84
N VAL A 143 15.09 22.86 1.10
CA VAL A 143 14.81 21.71 0.24
C VAL A 143 14.37 20.48 1.02
N ASP A 144 14.89 20.27 2.22
CA ASP A 144 14.50 19.12 3.05
C ASP A 144 13.04 19.26 3.53
N TYR A 145 12.61 20.47 3.85
CA TYR A 145 11.19 20.76 4.14
C TYR A 145 10.30 20.50 2.91
N TYR A 146 10.77 20.79 1.68
CA TYR A 146 9.99 20.52 0.47
C TYR A 146 9.93 19.04 0.15
N ARG A 147 11.03 18.31 0.32
CA ARG A 147 11.07 16.86 0.17
C ARG A 147 10.10 16.18 1.16
N TYR A 148 10.14 16.64 2.41
CA TYR A 148 9.19 16.19 3.43
C TYR A 148 7.74 16.46 3.02
N ALA A 149 7.41 17.70 2.63
CA ALA A 149 6.06 18.06 2.24
C ALA A 149 5.58 17.28 1.00
N LYS A 150 6.44 17.10 -0.02
CA LYS A 150 6.13 16.27 -1.19
C LYS A 150 5.88 14.82 -0.82
N SER A 151 6.70 14.23 0.06
CA SER A 151 6.55 12.84 0.49
C SER A 151 5.23 12.61 1.23
N GLU A 152 4.85 13.54 2.11
CA GLU A 152 3.58 13.50 2.84
C GLU A 152 2.36 13.63 1.91
N ILE A 153 2.43 14.54 0.93
CA ILE A 153 1.37 14.69 -0.07
C ILE A 153 1.21 13.39 -0.87
N TRP A 154 2.30 12.80 -1.37
CA TRP A 154 2.24 11.54 -2.11
C TRP A 154 1.73 10.37 -1.26
N ALA A 155 2.12 10.31 0.01
CA ALA A 155 1.60 9.29 0.92
C ALA A 155 0.09 9.40 1.07
N ARG A 156 -0.43 10.61 1.33
CA ARG A 156 -1.87 10.88 1.44
C ARG A 156 -2.64 10.59 0.16
N GLU A 157 -2.09 10.97 -0.99
CA GLU A 157 -2.69 10.66 -2.29
C GLU A 157 -2.74 9.14 -2.55
N LYS A 158 -1.68 8.42 -2.21
CA LYS A 158 -1.63 6.97 -2.34
C LYS A 158 -2.67 6.29 -1.46
N GLU A 159 -2.81 6.73 -0.22
CA GLU A 159 -3.83 6.23 0.72
C GLU A 159 -5.24 6.53 0.19
N LYS A 160 -5.49 7.75 -0.27
CA LYS A 160 -6.77 8.14 -0.87
C LYS A 160 -7.11 7.26 -2.07
N ARG A 161 -6.18 7.09 -3.01
CA ARG A 161 -6.37 6.22 -4.18
C ARG A 161 -6.65 4.77 -3.77
N ALA A 162 -5.96 4.26 -2.76
CA ALA A 162 -6.18 2.91 -2.24
C ALA A 162 -7.58 2.78 -1.61
N ALA A 163 -8.02 3.79 -0.84
CA ALA A 163 -9.35 3.83 -0.25
C ALA A 163 -10.46 3.92 -1.30
N ASP A 164 -10.29 4.75 -2.32
CA ASP A 164 -11.26 4.90 -3.42
C ASP A 164 -11.39 3.60 -4.22
N LEU A 165 -10.27 2.93 -4.55
CA LEU A 165 -10.29 1.62 -5.19
C LEU A 165 -10.94 0.53 -4.33
N ALA A 166 -10.72 0.57 -3.01
CA ALA A 166 -11.36 -0.38 -2.08
C ALA A 166 -12.88 -0.15 -2.04
N ARG A 167 -13.33 1.12 -2.02
CA ARG A 167 -14.75 1.50 -2.08
C ARG A 167 -15.40 1.02 -3.37
N GLU A 168 -14.79 1.31 -4.53
CA GLU A 168 -15.28 0.87 -5.83
C GLU A 168 -15.42 -0.66 -5.91
N ARG A 169 -14.40 -1.40 -5.45
CA ARG A 169 -14.45 -2.88 -5.39
C ARG A 169 -15.56 -3.39 -4.47
N HIS A 170 -15.78 -2.71 -3.35
CA HIS A 170 -16.85 -3.06 -2.41
C HIS A 170 -18.23 -2.83 -3.04
N GLU A 171 -18.46 -1.67 -3.63
CA GLU A 171 -19.72 -1.31 -4.32
C GLU A 171 -20.02 -2.29 -5.46
N PHE A 172 -19.02 -2.60 -6.29
CA PHE A 172 -19.16 -3.60 -7.35
C PHE A 172 -19.50 -4.99 -6.81
N ARG A 173 -18.87 -5.39 -5.69
CA ARG A 173 -19.21 -6.66 -5.01
C ARG A 173 -20.64 -6.67 -4.50
N GLN A 174 -21.11 -5.58 -3.89
CA GLN A 174 -22.49 -5.47 -3.42
C GLN A 174 -23.48 -5.55 -4.58
N PHE A 175 -23.25 -4.78 -5.63
CA PHE A 175 -24.04 -4.83 -6.86
C PHE A 175 -24.14 -6.26 -7.44
N ARG A 176 -23.02 -6.97 -7.52
CA ARG A 176 -23.01 -8.35 -8.00
C ARG A 176 -23.84 -9.27 -7.11
N LEU A 177 -23.69 -9.17 -5.79
CA LEU A 177 -24.44 -9.99 -4.83
C LEU A 177 -25.94 -9.71 -4.88
N GLU A 178 -26.34 -8.45 -5.04
CA GLU A 178 -27.74 -8.06 -5.19
C GLU A 178 -28.34 -8.61 -6.49
N ARG A 179 -27.61 -8.49 -7.59
CA ARG A 179 -27.99 -9.06 -8.88
C ARG A 179 -28.16 -10.58 -8.79
N GLU A 180 -27.21 -11.28 -8.18
CA GLU A 180 -27.31 -12.74 -7.98
C GLU A 180 -28.49 -13.13 -7.10
N LYS A 181 -28.78 -12.37 -6.05
CA LYS A 181 -29.97 -12.58 -5.20
C LYS A 181 -31.27 -12.39 -6.00
N LYS A 182 -31.33 -11.33 -6.81
CA LYS A 182 -32.50 -11.04 -7.66
C LYS A 182 -32.71 -12.15 -8.70
N GLU A 183 -31.67 -12.56 -9.42
CA GLU A 183 -31.73 -13.66 -10.39
C GLU A 183 -32.15 -14.99 -9.74
N LYS A 184 -31.65 -15.29 -8.53
CA LYS A 184 -32.07 -16.49 -7.78
C LYS A 184 -33.54 -16.42 -7.35
N ALA A 185 -33.99 -15.26 -6.90
CA ALA A 185 -35.39 -15.05 -6.53
C ALA A 185 -36.32 -15.18 -7.74
N GLU A 186 -35.97 -14.59 -8.87
CA GLU A 186 -36.73 -14.70 -10.13
C GLU A 186 -36.78 -16.17 -10.64
N LYS A 187 -35.66 -16.88 -10.60
CA LYS A 187 -35.63 -18.31 -10.96
C LYS A 187 -36.47 -19.17 -10.03
N LEU A 188 -36.48 -18.85 -8.74
CA LEU A 188 -37.32 -19.54 -7.75
C LEU A 188 -38.81 -19.22 -7.99
N ALA A 189 -39.15 -17.97 -8.21
CA ALA A 189 -40.50 -17.54 -8.52
C ALA A 189 -41.03 -18.20 -9.82
N ALA A 190 -40.21 -18.25 -10.87
CA ALA A 190 -40.55 -18.94 -12.11
C ALA A 190 -40.78 -20.43 -11.91
N LYS A 191 -39.94 -21.10 -11.10
CA LYS A 191 -40.12 -22.54 -10.78
C LYS A 191 -41.40 -22.79 -9.97
N THR A 192 -41.72 -21.93 -9.01
CA THR A 192 -42.95 -22.05 -8.24
C THR A 192 -44.21 -21.80 -9.07
N GLN A 193 -44.18 -20.85 -9.99
CA GLN A 193 -45.24 -20.60 -10.95
C GLN A 193 -45.44 -21.79 -11.89
N ALA A 194 -44.34 -22.33 -12.46
CA ALA A 194 -44.40 -23.51 -13.33
C ALA A 194 -44.97 -24.73 -12.59
N ALA A 195 -44.56 -24.98 -11.35
CA ALA A 195 -45.09 -26.06 -10.51
C ALA A 195 -46.58 -25.86 -10.22
N ARG A 196 -47.04 -24.64 -9.92
CA ARG A 196 -48.47 -24.33 -9.72
C ARG A 196 -49.27 -24.50 -11.01
N ALA A 197 -48.74 -24.10 -12.15
CA ALA A 197 -49.39 -24.32 -13.46
C ALA A 197 -49.54 -25.81 -13.78
N GLN A 198 -48.51 -26.63 -13.52
CA GLN A 198 -48.55 -28.07 -13.69
C GLN A 198 -49.55 -28.74 -12.74
N ALA A 199 -49.63 -28.28 -11.49
CA ALA A 199 -50.63 -28.78 -10.51
C ALA A 199 -52.08 -28.39 -10.91
N ALA A 200 -52.27 -27.22 -11.54
CA ALA A 200 -53.58 -26.78 -12.01
C ALA A 200 -54.03 -27.49 -13.30
N SER A 201 -53.11 -28.01 -14.09
CA SER A 201 -53.41 -28.78 -15.33
C SER A 201 -53.61 -30.28 -15.11
N ALA A 202 -53.27 -30.77 -13.93
CA ALA A 202 -53.56 -32.14 -13.52
C ALA A 202 -55.06 -32.27 -13.13
N GLN A 203 -55.91 -32.76 -14.07
CA GLN A 203 -57.32 -33.12 -13.79
C GLN A 203 -57.40 -34.18 -12.70
N PRO A 204 -58.37 -34.14 -11.77
CA PRO A 204 -58.53 -35.13 -10.76
C PRO A 204 -59.04 -36.43 -11.39
N ALA A 205 -58.20 -37.44 -11.49
CA ALA A 205 -58.64 -38.79 -11.73
C ALA A 205 -59.34 -39.31 -10.47
N GLU A 206 -60.57 -39.74 -10.61
CA GLU A 206 -61.42 -40.33 -9.58
C GLU A 206 -60.73 -41.46 -8.80
N SER A 207 -60.96 -41.46 -7.49
CA SER A 207 -60.43 -42.41 -6.51
C SER A 207 -60.93 -43.82 -6.67
N PRO A 208 -60.23 -44.81 -6.03
CA PRO A 208 -60.80 -45.32 -4.78
C PRO A 208 -59.82 -45.53 -3.61
N ALA A 209 -60.35 -45.13 -2.48
CA ALA A 209 -60.09 -45.53 -1.10
C ALA A 209 -58.78 -46.21 -0.67
N THR A 210 -58.27 -45.61 0.42
CA THR A 210 -57.20 -45.94 1.38
C THR A 210 -55.85 -45.24 1.11
N ALA A 211 -55.83 -43.96 1.46
CA ALA A 211 -54.60 -43.16 1.50
C ALA A 211 -54.15 -42.96 2.95
N PRO A 212 -52.86 -43.12 3.26
CA PRO A 212 -52.26 -42.59 4.49
C PRO A 212 -52.43 -41.09 4.56
N SER A 213 -52.66 -40.55 5.75
CA SER A 213 -53.00 -39.12 5.94
C SER A 213 -51.97 -38.21 5.24
N GLU A 214 -52.42 -37.07 4.66
CA GLU A 214 -51.55 -36.06 4.01
C GLU A 214 -50.37 -35.65 4.88
N ALA A 215 -50.53 -35.74 6.20
CA ALA A 215 -49.46 -35.48 7.16
C ALA A 215 -48.34 -36.53 7.13
N ASP A 216 -48.67 -37.79 6.88
CA ASP A 216 -47.65 -38.85 6.81
C ASP A 216 -46.94 -38.90 5.47
N ALA A 217 -47.60 -38.58 4.38
CA ALA A 217 -46.98 -38.39 3.07
C ALA A 217 -46.02 -37.20 3.07
N ARG A 218 -46.37 -36.11 3.76
CA ARG A 218 -45.53 -34.95 3.90
C ARG A 218 -44.28 -35.21 4.78
N LYS A 219 -44.45 -35.98 5.87
CA LYS A 219 -43.33 -36.45 6.71
C LYS A 219 -42.38 -37.36 5.94
N ALA A 220 -42.89 -38.27 5.10
CA ALA A 220 -42.10 -39.18 4.28
C ALA A 220 -41.26 -38.38 3.21
N LEU A 221 -41.85 -37.36 2.57
CA LEU A 221 -41.17 -36.50 1.64
C LEU A 221 -40.06 -35.68 2.31
N ILE A 222 -40.31 -35.16 3.50
CA ILE A 222 -39.29 -34.40 4.29
C ILE A 222 -38.14 -35.34 4.71
N ALA A 223 -38.49 -36.56 5.17
CA ALA A 223 -37.48 -37.56 5.54
C ALA A 223 -36.64 -38.01 4.36
N ALA A 224 -37.24 -38.21 3.20
CA ALA A 224 -36.52 -38.53 1.95
C ALA A 224 -35.63 -37.38 1.47
N ALA A 225 -36.08 -36.14 1.61
CA ALA A 225 -35.28 -34.96 1.26
C ALA A 225 -34.08 -34.77 2.20
N LEU A 226 -34.28 -35.01 3.53
CA LEU A 226 -33.21 -34.99 4.52
C LEU A 226 -32.19 -36.10 4.29
N ALA A 227 -32.65 -37.32 3.98
CA ALA A 227 -31.76 -38.43 3.66
C ALA A 227 -30.90 -38.14 2.39
N ARG A 228 -31.51 -37.57 1.36
CA ARG A 228 -30.75 -37.12 0.15
C ARG A 228 -29.76 -36.03 0.44
N ALA A 229 -30.10 -35.07 1.31
CA ALA A 229 -29.19 -34.00 1.72
C ALA A 229 -28.03 -34.54 2.58
N GLN A 230 -28.30 -35.53 3.46
CA GLN A 230 -27.25 -36.19 4.24
C GLN A 230 -26.33 -37.06 3.38
N ALA A 231 -26.89 -37.81 2.42
CA ALA A 231 -26.10 -38.58 1.46
C ALA A 231 -25.18 -37.68 0.63
N LYS A 232 -25.70 -36.56 0.12
CA LYS A 232 -24.91 -35.56 -0.63
C LYS A 232 -23.83 -34.90 0.23
N LYS A 233 -24.11 -34.68 1.52
CA LYS A 233 -23.13 -34.14 2.47
C LYS A 233 -22.04 -35.15 2.82
N ALA A 234 -22.36 -36.44 2.86
CA ALA A 234 -21.38 -37.51 3.04
C ALA A 234 -20.50 -37.69 1.78
N GLU A 235 -21.09 -37.53 0.60
CA GLU A 235 -20.36 -37.60 -0.69
C GLU A 235 -19.42 -36.41 -0.92
N THR A 236 -19.77 -35.24 -0.35
CA THR A 236 -18.94 -34.01 -0.40
C THR A 236 -18.07 -33.84 0.84
N ALA A 237 -18.03 -34.81 1.76
CA ALA A 237 -17.09 -34.76 2.88
C ALA A 237 -15.64 -34.75 2.35
N PRO A 238 -14.79 -33.84 2.84
CA PRO A 238 -13.41 -33.73 2.36
C PRO A 238 -12.68 -35.05 2.64
N ARG A 239 -12.19 -35.71 1.58
CA ARG A 239 -11.49 -37.01 1.63
C ARG A 239 -10.07 -36.93 2.22
N ASN A 240 -9.66 -35.74 2.69
CA ASN A 240 -8.27 -35.45 3.11
C ASN A 240 -8.17 -35.13 4.61
N THR A 241 -9.07 -35.64 5.42
CA THR A 241 -9.08 -35.43 6.88
C THR A 241 -8.38 -36.56 7.66
N ASP A 242 -8.06 -37.67 6.99
CA ASP A 242 -7.40 -38.82 7.60
C ASP A 242 -5.89 -38.73 7.23
N HIS A 243 -5.02 -38.71 8.21
CA HIS A 243 -3.55 -38.58 8.09
C HIS A 243 -3.01 -37.13 7.95
N LEU A 244 -3.51 -36.20 8.75
CA LEU A 244 -2.95 -34.86 8.85
C LEU A 244 -1.59 -34.87 9.53
N THR A 245 -0.62 -34.11 8.97
CA THR A 245 0.65 -33.89 9.67
C THR A 245 0.44 -33.03 10.93
N PRO A 246 1.31 -33.15 11.95
CA PRO A 246 1.19 -32.36 13.18
C PRO A 246 1.13 -30.84 12.96
N GLU A 247 1.75 -30.34 11.87
CA GLU A 247 1.70 -28.91 11.49
C GLU A 247 0.34 -28.54 10.91
N GLN A 248 -0.24 -29.40 10.08
CA GLN A 248 -1.57 -29.20 9.53
C GLN A 248 -2.65 -29.23 10.61
N GLN A 249 -2.50 -30.10 11.61
CA GLN A 249 -3.39 -30.16 12.75
C GLN A 249 -3.36 -28.85 13.56
N ARG A 250 -2.15 -28.33 13.87
CA ARG A 250 -1.99 -27.04 14.56
C ARG A 250 -2.64 -25.89 13.80
N THR A 251 -2.48 -25.87 12.47
CA THR A 251 -3.11 -24.83 11.62
C THR A 251 -4.63 -24.89 11.65
N ILE A 252 -5.21 -26.10 11.68
CA ILE A 252 -6.66 -26.31 11.81
C ILE A 252 -7.14 -25.84 13.18
N ASP A 253 -6.45 -26.23 14.25
CA ASP A 253 -6.79 -25.83 15.61
C ASP A 253 -6.73 -24.30 15.80
N GLU A 254 -5.74 -23.63 15.21
CA GLU A 254 -5.65 -22.15 15.20
C GLU A 254 -6.83 -21.51 14.45
N ILE A 255 -7.20 -22.05 13.29
CA ILE A 255 -8.33 -21.55 12.49
C ILE A 255 -9.65 -21.76 13.26
N GLU A 256 -9.83 -22.87 13.92
CA GLU A 256 -11.03 -23.16 14.71
C GLU A 256 -11.11 -22.27 15.96
N ALA A 257 -10.01 -22.08 16.67
CA ALA A 257 -9.92 -21.16 17.79
C ALA A 257 -10.26 -19.71 17.37
N ARG A 258 -9.73 -19.27 16.23
CA ARG A 258 -10.04 -17.95 15.66
C ARG A 258 -11.52 -17.82 15.27
N ARG A 259 -12.11 -18.85 14.70
CA ARG A 259 -13.55 -18.88 14.37
C ARG A 259 -14.45 -18.89 15.62
N ALA A 260 -14.04 -19.59 16.66
CA ALA A 260 -14.74 -19.60 17.94
C ALA A 260 -14.74 -18.19 18.57
N LYS A 261 -13.57 -17.53 18.60
CA LYS A 261 -13.43 -16.16 19.10
C LYS A 261 -14.27 -15.14 18.31
N ILE A 262 -14.35 -15.27 16.99
CA ILE A 262 -15.21 -14.42 16.15
C ILE A 262 -16.70 -14.64 16.45
N ARG A 263 -17.12 -15.89 16.69
CA ARG A 263 -18.52 -16.19 17.08
C ARG A 263 -18.85 -15.62 18.45
N GLU A 264 -17.95 -15.71 19.40
CA GLU A 264 -18.10 -15.14 20.74
C GLU A 264 -18.23 -13.61 20.69
N LEU A 265 -17.38 -12.92 19.91
CA LEU A 265 -17.47 -11.48 19.67
C LEU A 265 -18.77 -11.07 18.93
N ALA A 266 -19.26 -11.91 18.02
CA ALA A 266 -20.51 -11.65 17.30
C ALA A 266 -21.78 -11.83 18.18
N HIS A 267 -21.66 -12.52 19.30
CA HIS A 267 -22.75 -12.71 20.29
C HIS A 267 -22.67 -11.75 21.48
N GLN A 268 -21.60 -10.95 21.60
CA GLN A 268 -21.56 -9.90 22.62
C GLN A 268 -22.48 -8.74 22.22
N PRO A 269 -23.43 -8.34 23.08
CA PRO A 269 -24.25 -7.17 22.80
C PRO A 269 -23.34 -5.93 22.75
N LEU A 270 -23.51 -5.08 21.73
CA LEU A 270 -22.86 -3.79 21.64
C LEU A 270 -23.27 -2.96 22.85
N GLU A 271 -22.38 -2.77 23.81
CA GLU A 271 -22.56 -1.79 24.86
C GLU A 271 -22.58 -0.40 24.20
N THR A 272 -23.76 0.17 24.12
CA THR A 272 -23.93 1.57 23.72
C THR A 272 -23.36 2.42 24.84
N GLU A 273 -22.16 2.96 24.68
CA GLU A 273 -21.68 4.07 25.51
C GLU A 273 -22.59 5.28 25.32
N GLU A 274 -23.56 5.44 26.20
CA GLU A 274 -24.22 6.73 26.42
C GLU A 274 -23.19 7.69 27.00
N LYS A 275 -22.69 8.57 26.16
CA LYS A 275 -21.92 9.74 26.61
C LYS A 275 -22.84 10.66 27.38
N LYS A 276 -22.52 10.81 28.68
CA LYS A 276 -22.92 11.96 29.49
C LYS A 276 -22.13 13.21 29.08
#